data_e49bd24acba5dbb073f7db82092a83f0
#
_entry.id   e49bd24acba5dbb073f7db82092a83f0
#
_cell.length_a   1.000
_cell.length_b   1.000
_cell.length_c   1.000
_cell.angle_alpha   90.00
_cell.angle_beta   90.00
_cell.angle_gamma   90.00
#
_symmetry.space_group_name_H-M   'P 1'
#
loop_
_entity.id
_entity.type
_entity.pdbx_description
1 polymer ?
#
loop_
_entity_poly.entity_id
_entity_poly.type
_entity_poly.pdbx_seq_one_letter_code
_entity_poly.pdbx_strand_id
1 'polypeptide(L)' 'MKLKEIRELSTEELNAKIYELKEQLFNDRRKQAVGQLENGKALTNARKDIARIYTVLRERELGIK' A
#
# COMPACT_ATOMS: atom_id res chain seq x y z
N MET A 1 1.66 7.77 0.54
CA MET A 1 1.17 8.04 1.91
C MET A 1 2.34 8.31 2.84
N LYS A 2 2.16 9.24 3.74
CA LYS A 2 3.17 9.53 4.76
C LYS A 2 3.01 8.59 5.94
N LEU A 3 4.12 8.22 6.57
CA LEU A 3 4.11 7.32 7.72
C LEU A 3 3.21 7.84 8.85
N LYS A 4 3.22 9.14 9.07
CA LYS A 4 2.38 9.78 10.08
C LYS A 4 0.89 9.51 9.83
N GLU A 5 0.46 9.61 8.57
CA GLU A 5 -0.92 9.35 8.20
C GLU A 5 -1.29 7.89 8.45
N ILE A 6 -0.38 6.99 8.13
CA ILE A 6 -0.59 5.55 8.33
C ILE A 6 -0.75 5.24 9.82
N ARG A 7 0.06 5.87 10.67
CA ARG A 7 0.01 5.64 12.12
C ARG A 7 -1.26 6.16 12.76
N GLU A 8 -1.94 7.10 12.13
CA GLU A 8 -3.20 7.64 12.63
C GLU A 8 -4.40 6.74 12.33
N LEU A 9 -4.25 5.79 11.41
CA LEU A 9 -5.32 4.89 11.01
C LEU A 9 -5.44 3.71 11.98
N SER A 10 -6.67 3.19 12.13
CA SER A 10 -6.91 1.97 12.90
C SER A 10 -6.38 0.75 12.14
N THR A 11 -6.22 -0.37 12.85
CA THR A 11 -5.78 -1.62 12.23
C THR A 11 -6.72 -2.07 11.12
N GLU A 12 -8.02 -1.93 11.35
CA GLU A 12 -9.03 -2.30 10.35
C GLU A 12 -8.91 -1.41 9.11
N GLU A 13 -8.71 -0.11 9.30
CA GLU A 13 -8.52 0.82 8.19
C GLU A 13 -7.24 0.50 7.41
N LEU A 14 -6.17 0.13 8.13
CA LEU A 14 -4.91 -0.26 7.49
C LEU A 14 -5.09 -1.51 6.63
N ASN A 15 -5.81 -2.50 7.14
CA ASN A 15 -6.08 -3.73 6.38
C ASN A 15 -6.91 -3.44 5.14
N ALA A 16 -7.92 -2.59 5.26
CA ALA A 16 -8.73 -2.17 4.12
C ALA A 16 -7.88 -1.44 3.08
N LYS A 17 -6.96 -0.59 3.54
CA LYS A 17 -6.08 0.15 2.66
C LYS A 17 -5.13 -0.77 1.91
N ILE A 18 -4.58 -1.77 2.58
CA ILE A 18 -3.74 -2.79 1.94
C ILE A 18 -4.50 -3.50 0.84
N TYR A 19 -5.73 -3.87 1.10
CA TYR A 19 -6.58 -4.55 0.13
C TYR A 19 -6.80 -3.69 -1.11
N GLU A 20 -7.15 -2.42 -0.91
CA GLU A 20 -7.32 -1.47 -2.02
C GLU A 20 -6.04 -1.33 -2.84
N LEU A 21 -4.90 -1.16 -2.18
CA LEU A 21 -3.62 -0.98 -2.85
C LEU A 21 -3.21 -2.22 -3.62
N LYS A 22 -3.46 -3.41 -3.09
CA LYS A 22 -3.18 -4.66 -3.80
C LYS A 22 -4.04 -4.80 -5.04
N GLU A 23 -5.31 -4.45 -4.95
CA GLU A 23 -6.21 -4.49 -6.08
C GLU A 23 -5.77 -3.49 -7.16
N GLN A 24 -5.41 -2.29 -6.76
CA GLN A 24 -4.89 -1.28 -7.67
C GLN A 24 -3.60 -1.75 -8.35
N LEU A 25 -2.70 -2.35 -7.58
CA LEU A 25 -1.45 -2.88 -8.09
C LEU A 25 -1.69 -3.97 -9.14
N PHE A 26 -2.64 -4.85 -8.86
CA PHE A 26 -3.01 -5.91 -9.79
C PHE A 26 -3.54 -5.34 -11.10
N ASN A 27 -4.43 -4.35 -11.02
CA ASN A 27 -4.99 -3.70 -12.19
C ASN A 27 -3.93 -2.95 -13.00
N ASP A 28 -3.03 -2.26 -12.31
CA ASP A 28 -1.93 -1.54 -12.96
C ASP A 28 -0.97 -2.48 -13.67
N ARG A 29 -0.70 -3.65 -13.08
CA ARG A 29 0.12 -4.66 -13.73
C ARG A 29 -0.52 -5.18 -15.01
N ARG A 30 -1.83 -5.36 -15.01
CA ARG A 30 -2.56 -5.78 -16.19
C ARG A 30 -2.46 -4.72 -17.29
N LYS A 31 -2.61 -3.45 -16.93
CA LYS A 31 -2.48 -2.34 -17.86
C LYS A 31 -1.07 -2.27 -18.44
N GLN A 32 -0.07 -2.48 -17.62
CA GLN A 32 1.33 -2.49 -18.06
C GLN A 32 1.59 -3.61 -19.06
N ALA A 33 1.03 -4.80 -18.79
CA ALA A 33 1.21 -5.96 -19.66
C ALA A 33 0.63 -5.73 -21.06
N VAL A 34 -0.44 -4.95 -21.17
CA VAL A 34 -1.05 -4.62 -22.48
C VAL A 34 -0.59 -3.28 -23.02
N GLY A 35 0.40 -2.64 -22.39
CA GLY A 35 0.98 -1.40 -22.85
C GLY A 35 0.14 -0.16 -22.59
N GLN A 36 -0.88 -0.23 -21.74
CA GLN A 36 -1.78 0.88 -21.45
C GLN A 36 -1.34 1.75 -20.28
N LEU A 37 -0.38 1.31 -19.51
CA LEU A 37 0.11 2.06 -18.35
C LEU A 37 1.19 3.04 -18.80
N GLU A 38 0.89 4.32 -18.69
CA GLU A 38 1.82 5.37 -19.10
C GLU A 38 2.88 5.70 -18.07
N ASN A 39 2.62 5.41 -16.78
CA ASN A 39 3.50 5.81 -15.70
C ASN A 39 3.75 4.67 -14.72
N GLY A 40 4.96 4.10 -14.77
CA GLY A 40 5.37 3.03 -13.88
C GLY A 40 5.56 3.46 -12.42
N LYS A 41 5.59 4.78 -12.15
CA LYS A 41 5.71 5.28 -10.78
C LYS A 41 4.51 4.92 -9.92
N ALA A 42 3.32 4.77 -10.52
CA ALA A 42 2.11 4.38 -9.80
C ALA A 42 2.29 3.00 -9.14
N LEU A 43 2.87 2.04 -9.88
CA LEU A 43 3.17 0.72 -9.34
C LEU A 43 4.16 0.78 -8.19
N THR A 44 5.25 1.55 -8.36
CA THR A 44 6.28 1.70 -7.36
C THR A 44 5.72 2.34 -6.08
N ASN A 45 4.91 3.39 -6.23
CA ASN A 45 4.31 4.08 -5.09
C ASN A 45 3.34 3.18 -4.32
N ALA A 46 2.51 2.42 -5.02
CA ALA A 46 1.59 1.48 -4.39
C ALA A 46 2.34 0.43 -3.58
N ARG A 47 3.42 -0.12 -4.13
CA ARG A 47 4.24 -1.10 -3.42
C ARG A 47 4.90 -0.51 -2.17
N LYS A 48 5.40 0.70 -2.26
CA LYS A 48 5.99 1.40 -1.12
C LYS A 48 4.96 1.66 -0.02
N ASP A 49 3.76 2.09 -0.38
CA ASP A 49 2.70 2.33 0.58
C ASP A 49 2.29 1.05 1.29
N ILE A 50 2.15 -0.05 0.56
CA ILE A 50 1.85 -1.36 1.14
C ILE A 50 2.92 -1.76 2.15
N ALA A 51 4.19 -1.59 1.78
CA ALA A 51 5.31 -1.92 2.66
C ALA A 51 5.29 -1.10 3.95
N ARG A 52 5.00 0.20 3.83
CA ARG A 52 4.89 1.09 5.00
C ARG A 52 3.75 0.66 5.92
N ILE A 53 2.61 0.30 5.36
CA ILE A 53 1.45 -0.16 6.14
C ILE A 53 1.79 -1.46 6.88
N TYR A 54 2.43 -2.41 6.21
CA TYR A 54 2.88 -3.64 6.84
C TYR A 54 3.85 -3.37 7.97
N THR A 55 4.76 -2.42 7.79
CA THR A 55 5.72 -2.03 8.83
C THR A 55 4.99 -1.54 10.08
N VAL A 56 4.01 -0.66 9.92
CA VAL A 56 3.23 -0.14 11.04
C VAL A 56 2.42 -1.23 11.71
N LEU A 57 1.80 -2.11 10.96
CA LEU A 57 1.06 -3.25 11.52
C LEU A 57 1.97 -4.16 12.33
N ARG A 58 3.16 -4.43 11.83
CA ARG A 58 4.14 -5.26 12.52
C ARG A 58 4.60 -4.60 13.83
N GLU A 59 4.83 -3.29 13.81
CA GLU A 59 5.16 -2.54 15.01
C GLU A 59 4.08 -2.67 16.06
N ARG A 60 2.81 -2.62 15.68
CA ARG A 60 1.68 -2.78 16.59
C ARG A 60 1.62 -4.17 17.20
N GLU A 61 1.89 -5.20 16.38
CA GLU A 61 1.94 -6.59 16.87
C GLU A 61 3.04 -6.78 17.90
N LEU A 62 4.18 -6.13 17.71
CA LEU A 62 5.32 -6.22 18.63
C LEU A 62 5.20 -5.30 19.83
N GLY A 63 4.15 -4.47 19.88
CA GLY A 63 3.95 -3.51 20.95
C GLY A 63 4.83 -2.27 20.85
N ILE A 64 5.42 -2.03 19.70
CA ILE A 64 6.24 -0.84 19.44
C ILE A 64 5.33 0.29 18.96
N LYS A 65 5.47 1.46 19.55
CA LYS A 65 4.67 2.62 19.14
C LYS A 65 5.44 3.59 18.25
#